data_dfce91a1cea72d07ae1e0abca436683c
#
_entry.id   dfce91a1cea72d07ae1e0abca436683c
#
_cell.length_a   1.000
_cell.length_b   1.000
_cell.length_c   1.000
_cell.angle_alpha   90.00
_cell.angle_beta   90.00
_cell.angle_gamma   90.00
#
_symmetry.space_group_name_H-M   'P 1'
#
loop_
_entity.id
_entity.type
_entity.pdbx_description
1 polymer ?
#
loop_
_entity_poly.entity_id
_entity_poly.type
_entity_poly.pdbx_seq_one_letter_code
_entity_poly.pdbx_strand_id
1 'polypeptide(L)'
;MTDSMLRIHFTAHDMERIRIAQQPDPLWELVCAVCRLSTGQGPLVFGRWRRSISERLLSDERTGFAVRFTQALIPTTGYIPDFLTPPVMGQGLSAALDQVHATPRERLLNDLRVFAEARSLPGWVTRPGVSAGAFANSLVTALESSFRALLAPHWAHLRSAVGNDVALRSHALLEGGTGALLDGLRPWARWRAPVLEVDYPCERDLHLEGRGLLLVPSYFCWRRPTSLADSSLDPVLVYPVAKPPLGLVRASDERLERLLGRTRSAVLMDVARHSGRTTTEVAQSLGIAPPSASYQIGVLRDGGLIISRRDGKYVLHLATALARGLLDSSGV
;
A
#
# COMPACT_ATOMS: atom_id res chain seq x y z
N MET A 1 17.51 18.50 -15.89
CA MET A 1 16.36 17.60 -15.84
C MET A 1 15.14 18.49 -15.72
N THR A 2 14.32 18.58 -16.75
CA THR A 2 13.07 19.35 -16.73
C THR A 2 12.18 18.79 -15.62
N ASP A 3 11.80 19.65 -14.69
CA ASP A 3 10.82 19.30 -13.62
C ASP A 3 9.44 19.17 -14.27
N SER A 4 9.19 18.00 -14.90
CA SER A 4 7.89 17.68 -15.48
C SER A 4 6.87 17.49 -14.35
N MET A 5 5.67 18.02 -14.53
CA MET A 5 4.71 18.20 -13.46
C MET A 5 3.29 17.85 -13.90
N LEU A 6 2.56 17.15 -13.04
CA LEU A 6 1.11 17.05 -13.15
C LEU A 6 0.49 18.16 -12.29
N ARG A 7 -0.30 19.04 -12.93
CA ARG A 7 -1.09 20.07 -12.23
C ARG A 7 -2.53 19.61 -12.12
N ILE A 8 -3.00 19.42 -10.91
CA ILE A 8 -4.39 19.03 -10.64
C ILE A 8 -5.14 20.30 -10.20
N HIS A 9 -6.12 20.71 -11.00
CA HIS A 9 -6.90 21.94 -10.81
C HIS A 9 -8.19 21.62 -10.07
N PHE A 10 -8.37 22.27 -8.93
CA PHE A 10 -9.53 22.10 -8.04
C PHE A 10 -10.52 23.24 -8.19
N THR A 11 -11.79 22.93 -8.21
CA THR A 11 -12.89 23.86 -7.89
C THR A 11 -13.20 23.80 -6.41
N ALA A 12 -14.01 24.75 -5.90
CA ALA A 12 -14.48 24.69 -4.52
C ALA A 12 -15.23 23.37 -4.22
N HIS A 13 -16.01 22.87 -5.17
CA HIS A 13 -16.74 21.61 -5.03
C HIS A 13 -15.84 20.38 -4.96
N ASP A 14 -14.70 20.39 -5.64
CA ASP A 14 -13.72 19.30 -5.58
C ASP A 14 -13.10 19.18 -4.19
N MET A 15 -12.90 20.30 -3.48
CA MET A 15 -12.34 20.31 -2.13
C MET A 15 -13.23 19.58 -1.11
N GLU A 16 -14.55 19.54 -1.34
CA GLU A 16 -15.50 18.80 -0.51
C GLU A 16 -15.56 17.31 -0.85
N ARG A 17 -15.00 16.92 -2.01
CA ARG A 17 -15.06 15.56 -2.55
C ARG A 17 -13.72 14.85 -2.58
N ILE A 18 -12.74 15.33 -1.82
CA ILE A 18 -11.50 14.62 -1.63
C ILE A 18 -11.76 13.38 -0.76
N ARG A 19 -11.28 12.24 -1.21
CA ARG A 19 -11.42 10.95 -0.52
C ARG A 19 -10.05 10.30 -0.38
N ILE A 20 -9.87 9.51 0.68
CA ILE A 20 -8.65 8.74 0.92
C ILE A 20 -9.04 7.27 0.97
N ALA A 21 -8.39 6.43 0.20
CA ALA A 21 -8.58 4.98 0.27
C ALA A 21 -8.10 4.47 1.63
N GLN A 22 -9.01 3.82 2.37
CA GLN A 22 -8.76 3.38 3.76
C GLN A 22 -7.92 2.10 3.84
N GLN A 23 -7.80 1.38 2.75
CA GLN A 23 -7.06 0.13 2.62
C GLN A 23 -6.16 0.20 1.38
N PRO A 24 -5.06 -0.58 1.33
CA PRO A 24 -4.28 -0.68 0.10
C PRO A 24 -5.15 -1.23 -1.03
N ASP A 25 -5.09 -0.58 -2.18
CA ASP A 25 -5.75 -1.06 -3.39
C ASP A 25 -4.96 -2.21 -4.00
N PRO A 26 -5.56 -3.40 -4.19
CA PRO A 26 -4.82 -4.59 -4.60
C PRO A 26 -4.22 -4.49 -6.00
N LEU A 27 -4.87 -3.80 -6.94
CA LEU A 27 -4.37 -3.68 -8.31
C LEU A 27 -3.35 -2.58 -8.45
N TRP A 28 -3.53 -1.43 -7.78
CA TRP A 28 -2.50 -0.39 -7.74
C TRP A 28 -1.23 -0.88 -7.05
N GLU A 29 -1.36 -1.62 -5.94
CA GLU A 29 -0.20 -2.23 -5.29
C GLU A 29 0.48 -3.26 -6.21
N LEU A 30 -0.30 -4.06 -6.96
CA LEU A 30 0.25 -5.04 -7.90
C LEU A 30 1.00 -4.35 -9.06
N VAL A 31 0.40 -3.35 -9.68
CA VAL A 31 1.03 -2.56 -10.76
C VAL A 31 2.34 -1.95 -10.26
N CYS A 32 2.31 -1.29 -9.12
CA CYS A 32 3.50 -0.70 -8.53
C CYS A 32 4.56 -1.76 -8.15
N ALA A 33 4.15 -2.93 -7.62
CA ALA A 33 5.06 -4.02 -7.27
C ALA A 33 5.76 -4.61 -8.51
N VAL A 34 5.02 -4.80 -9.60
CA VAL A 34 5.59 -5.26 -10.88
C VAL A 34 6.62 -4.27 -11.41
N CYS A 35 6.35 -2.95 -11.32
CA CYS A 35 7.36 -1.93 -11.62
C CYS A 35 8.61 -2.05 -10.73
N ARG A 36 8.44 -2.36 -9.42
CA ARG A 36 9.58 -2.55 -8.49
C ARG A 36 10.35 -3.85 -8.76
N LEU A 37 9.65 -4.89 -9.21
CA LEU A 37 10.28 -6.15 -9.59
C LEU A 37 11.17 -5.96 -10.83
N SER A 38 10.70 -5.17 -11.81
CA SER A 38 11.40 -4.90 -13.07
C SER A 38 12.50 -3.85 -12.96
N THR A 39 12.63 -3.15 -11.83
CA THR A 39 13.64 -2.10 -11.61
C THR A 39 14.53 -2.41 -10.42
N GLY A 40 15.76 -1.90 -10.40
CA GLY A 40 16.66 -1.97 -9.23
C GLY A 40 16.35 -0.94 -8.14
N GLN A 41 15.32 -0.13 -8.29
CA GLN A 41 15.02 0.99 -7.40
C GLN A 41 14.67 0.54 -5.97
N GLY A 42 15.02 1.36 -4.97
CA GLY A 42 14.76 1.09 -3.56
C GLY A 42 15.41 -0.20 -3.03
N PRO A 43 16.73 -0.42 -3.19
CA PRO A 43 17.37 -1.69 -2.82
C PRO A 43 17.25 -1.99 -1.32
N LEU A 44 17.26 -0.99 -0.47
CA LEU A 44 17.10 -1.15 0.98
C LEU A 44 15.66 -1.58 1.37
N VAL A 45 14.66 -1.09 0.65
CA VAL A 45 13.25 -1.39 0.92
C VAL A 45 12.81 -2.68 0.24
N PHE A 46 13.09 -2.82 -1.06
CA PHE A 46 12.55 -3.91 -1.88
C PHE A 46 13.57 -5.00 -2.20
N GLY A 47 14.86 -4.85 -1.83
CA GLY A 47 15.91 -5.76 -2.25
C GLY A 47 15.72 -7.20 -1.75
N ARG A 48 15.33 -7.40 -0.48
CA ARG A 48 15.05 -8.72 0.08
C ARG A 48 13.80 -9.34 -0.54
N TRP A 49 12.75 -8.55 -0.68
CA TRP A 49 11.53 -8.96 -1.34
C TRP A 49 11.80 -9.44 -2.78
N ARG A 50 12.55 -8.67 -3.58
CA ARG A 50 12.92 -9.07 -4.94
C ARG A 50 13.67 -10.40 -5.00
N ARG A 51 14.63 -10.63 -4.09
CA ARG A 51 15.37 -11.90 -4.04
C ARG A 51 14.44 -13.06 -3.74
N SER A 52 13.60 -12.96 -2.71
CA SER A 52 12.66 -14.04 -2.35
C SER A 52 11.65 -14.34 -3.47
N ILE A 53 11.23 -13.30 -4.22
CA ILE A 53 10.37 -13.49 -5.38
C ILE A 53 11.12 -14.16 -6.52
N SER A 54 12.34 -13.74 -6.85
CA SER A 54 13.14 -14.34 -7.92
C SER A 54 13.36 -15.85 -7.67
N GLU A 55 13.69 -16.24 -6.45
CA GLU A 55 13.85 -17.65 -6.07
C GLU A 55 12.54 -18.44 -6.27
N ARG A 56 11.41 -17.88 -5.88
CA ARG A 56 10.09 -18.50 -6.06
C ARG A 56 9.68 -18.63 -7.53
N LEU A 57 9.93 -17.61 -8.35
CA LEU A 57 9.60 -17.63 -9.77
C LEU A 57 10.45 -18.63 -10.56
N LEU A 58 11.65 -18.94 -10.09
CA LEU A 58 12.50 -20.00 -10.66
C LEU A 58 12.00 -21.41 -10.31
N SER A 59 11.36 -21.58 -9.15
CA SER A 59 10.86 -22.88 -8.67
C SER A 59 9.45 -23.22 -9.17
N ASP A 60 8.66 -22.24 -9.63
CA ASP A 60 7.29 -22.42 -10.12
C ASP A 60 7.10 -21.73 -11.49
N GLU A 61 7.18 -22.55 -12.55
CA GLU A 61 7.09 -22.08 -13.93
C GLU A 61 5.74 -21.43 -14.26
N ARG A 62 4.62 -21.91 -13.69
CA ARG A 62 3.29 -21.36 -13.91
C ARG A 62 3.17 -19.96 -13.32
N THR A 63 3.61 -19.79 -12.09
CA THR A 63 3.68 -18.49 -11.43
C THR A 63 4.65 -17.55 -12.17
N GLY A 64 5.81 -18.07 -12.60
CA GLY A 64 6.75 -17.31 -13.42
C GLY A 64 6.14 -16.82 -14.73
N PHE A 65 5.36 -17.65 -15.42
CA PHE A 65 4.62 -17.24 -16.63
C PHE A 65 3.61 -16.14 -16.33
N ALA A 66 2.77 -16.30 -15.30
CA ALA A 66 1.76 -15.31 -14.93
C ALA A 66 2.38 -13.93 -14.62
N VAL A 67 3.49 -13.92 -13.87
CA VAL A 67 4.21 -12.67 -13.56
C VAL A 67 4.81 -12.04 -14.82
N ARG A 68 5.44 -12.82 -15.71
CA ARG A 68 5.94 -12.30 -17.00
C ARG A 68 4.82 -11.75 -17.88
N PHE A 69 3.66 -12.42 -17.89
CA PHE A 69 2.48 -11.93 -18.61
C PHE A 69 2.04 -10.55 -18.08
N THR A 70 1.95 -10.40 -16.78
CA THR A 70 1.60 -9.14 -16.13
C THR A 70 2.67 -8.06 -16.38
N GLN A 71 3.96 -8.41 -16.30
CA GLN A 71 5.07 -7.49 -16.60
C GLN A 71 5.06 -6.97 -18.03
N ALA A 72 4.59 -7.78 -18.98
CA ALA A 72 4.51 -7.37 -20.38
C ALA A 72 3.51 -6.23 -20.63
N LEU A 73 2.52 -6.06 -19.75
CA LEU A 73 1.51 -4.99 -19.81
C LEU A 73 1.81 -3.83 -18.86
N ILE A 74 2.77 -3.98 -17.95
CA ILE A 74 3.11 -2.96 -16.95
C ILE A 74 4.55 -2.48 -17.21
N PRO A 75 4.73 -1.40 -17.97
CA PRO A 75 6.04 -0.86 -18.26
C PRO A 75 6.64 -0.17 -17.02
N THR A 76 7.96 -0.09 -16.97
CA THR A 76 8.68 0.62 -15.89
C THR A 76 8.60 2.14 -16.04
N THR A 77 8.29 2.62 -17.24
CA THR A 77 8.13 4.03 -17.60
C THR A 77 7.11 4.16 -18.74
N GLY A 78 6.37 5.26 -18.76
CA GLY A 78 5.37 5.55 -19.79
C GLY A 78 3.96 5.13 -19.38
N TYR A 79 3.11 4.94 -20.37
CA TYR A 79 1.69 4.64 -20.18
C TYR A 79 1.46 3.24 -19.62
N ILE A 80 0.69 3.16 -18.55
CA ILE A 80 0.16 1.92 -17.97
C ILE A 80 -1.31 1.86 -18.38
N PRO A 81 -1.80 0.77 -19.01
CA PRO A 81 -3.21 0.65 -19.40
C PRO A 81 -4.16 0.83 -18.22
N ASP A 82 -5.10 1.76 -18.33
CA ASP A 82 -5.99 2.14 -17.22
C ASP A 82 -6.96 1.00 -16.84
N PHE A 83 -7.24 0.07 -17.75
CA PHE A 83 -8.05 -1.12 -17.44
C PHE A 83 -7.41 -2.04 -16.38
N LEU A 84 -6.10 -1.93 -16.13
CA LEU A 84 -5.41 -2.70 -15.09
C LEU A 84 -5.75 -2.23 -13.67
N THR A 85 -6.24 -1.01 -13.52
CA THR A 85 -6.51 -0.37 -12.23
C THR A 85 -7.86 0.35 -12.23
N PRO A 86 -8.97 -0.39 -12.45
CA PRO A 86 -10.30 0.20 -12.41
C PRO A 86 -10.56 0.81 -11.02
N PRO A 87 -11.30 1.91 -10.92
CA PRO A 87 -11.54 2.62 -9.67
C PRO A 87 -12.52 1.82 -8.78
N VAL A 88 -12.00 0.86 -8.02
CA VAL A 88 -12.77 0.01 -7.10
C VAL A 88 -12.42 0.38 -5.67
N MET A 89 -13.22 1.25 -5.06
CA MET A 89 -12.96 1.69 -3.69
C MET A 89 -13.31 0.63 -2.64
N GLY A 90 -12.31 0.29 -1.81
CA GLY A 90 -12.51 -0.49 -0.58
C GLY A 90 -12.95 -1.94 -0.78
N GLN A 91 -12.97 -2.42 -2.02
CA GLN A 91 -13.31 -3.80 -2.36
C GLN A 91 -12.03 -4.65 -2.43
N GLY A 92 -12.13 -5.92 -2.07
CA GLY A 92 -11.00 -6.84 -2.13
C GLY A 92 -10.58 -7.19 -3.55
N LEU A 93 -9.53 -8.02 -3.68
CA LEU A 93 -8.96 -8.44 -4.96
C LEU A 93 -10.00 -9.04 -5.91
N SER A 94 -10.92 -9.88 -5.43
CA SER A 94 -11.93 -10.52 -6.28
C SER A 94 -12.77 -9.49 -7.04
N ALA A 95 -13.35 -8.53 -6.31
CA ALA A 95 -14.17 -7.49 -6.94
C ALA A 95 -13.37 -6.59 -7.91
N ALA A 96 -12.10 -6.32 -7.59
CA ALA A 96 -11.22 -5.58 -8.48
C ALA A 96 -10.94 -6.36 -9.78
N LEU A 97 -10.72 -7.67 -9.69
CA LEU A 97 -10.56 -8.56 -10.86
C LEU A 97 -11.85 -8.69 -11.68
N ASP A 98 -13.01 -8.73 -11.04
CA ASP A 98 -14.30 -8.73 -11.72
C ASP A 98 -14.49 -7.46 -12.56
N GLN A 99 -14.05 -6.31 -12.05
CA GLN A 99 -14.08 -5.05 -12.81
C GLN A 99 -13.10 -5.05 -13.99
N VAL A 100 -11.91 -5.62 -13.83
CA VAL A 100 -10.97 -5.82 -14.95
C VAL A 100 -11.61 -6.70 -16.02
N HIS A 101 -12.22 -7.80 -15.60
CA HIS A 101 -12.93 -8.72 -16.53
C HIS A 101 -14.10 -8.04 -17.26
N ALA A 102 -14.83 -7.17 -16.55
CA ALA A 102 -15.98 -6.43 -17.08
C ALA A 102 -15.59 -5.23 -17.96
N THR A 103 -14.28 -4.96 -18.15
CA THR A 103 -13.82 -3.85 -18.99
C THR A 103 -14.41 -3.94 -20.40
N PRO A 104 -15.13 -2.90 -20.89
CA PRO A 104 -15.69 -2.89 -22.22
C PRO A 104 -14.61 -3.11 -23.28
N ARG A 105 -14.95 -3.93 -24.30
CA ARG A 105 -14.00 -4.29 -25.37
C ARG A 105 -13.38 -3.07 -26.04
N GLU A 106 -14.18 -2.05 -26.29
CA GLU A 106 -13.75 -0.81 -26.93
C GLU A 106 -12.65 -0.10 -26.10
N ARG A 107 -12.86 0.00 -24.79
CA ARG A 107 -11.89 0.59 -23.88
C ARG A 107 -10.60 -0.22 -23.81
N LEU A 108 -10.72 -1.54 -23.67
CA LEU A 108 -9.56 -2.44 -23.66
C LEU A 108 -8.72 -2.29 -24.93
N LEU A 109 -9.36 -2.22 -26.10
CA LEU A 109 -8.68 -2.03 -27.38
C LEU A 109 -8.06 -0.63 -27.51
N ASN A 110 -8.72 0.40 -26.96
CA ASN A 110 -8.16 1.75 -26.95
C ASN A 110 -6.90 1.83 -26.09
N ASP A 111 -6.94 1.32 -24.87
CA ASP A 111 -5.78 1.29 -23.98
C ASP A 111 -4.62 0.49 -24.57
N LEU A 112 -4.91 -0.66 -25.20
CA LEU A 112 -3.88 -1.45 -25.89
C LEU A 112 -3.31 -0.72 -27.11
N ARG A 113 -4.08 0.11 -27.80
CA ARG A 113 -3.60 0.94 -28.93
C ARG A 113 -2.64 2.01 -28.40
N VAL A 114 -3.03 2.76 -27.38
CA VAL A 114 -2.16 3.78 -26.75
C VAL A 114 -0.88 3.14 -26.23
N PHE A 115 -0.97 1.95 -25.63
CA PHE A 115 0.20 1.21 -25.20
C PHE A 115 1.12 0.82 -26.39
N ALA A 116 0.52 0.39 -27.51
CA ALA A 116 1.24 -0.03 -28.73
C ALA A 116 1.99 1.13 -29.42
N GLU A 117 1.54 2.36 -29.28
CA GLU A 117 2.22 3.54 -29.83
C GLU A 117 3.59 3.76 -29.18
N ALA A 118 3.71 3.42 -27.89
CA ALA A 118 4.95 3.58 -27.13
C ALA A 118 5.81 2.31 -27.08
N ARG A 119 5.22 1.13 -27.29
CA ARG A 119 5.90 -0.17 -27.13
C ARG A 119 5.26 -1.26 -28.02
N SER A 120 6.09 -2.20 -28.47
CA SER A 120 5.55 -3.40 -29.16
C SER A 120 4.68 -4.19 -28.22
N LEU A 121 3.45 -4.51 -28.67
CA LEU A 121 2.58 -5.44 -27.98
C LEU A 121 3.21 -6.85 -27.94
N PRO A 122 3.08 -7.59 -26.84
CA PRO A 122 3.49 -8.98 -26.81
C PRO A 122 2.77 -9.79 -27.92
N GLY A 123 3.48 -10.69 -28.59
CA GLY A 123 2.92 -11.46 -29.73
C GLY A 123 1.69 -12.30 -29.39
N TRP A 124 1.47 -12.62 -28.10
CA TRP A 124 0.26 -13.33 -27.67
C TRP A 124 -0.98 -12.39 -27.61
N VAL A 125 -0.80 -11.06 -27.48
CA VAL A 125 -1.90 -10.07 -27.60
C VAL A 125 -2.34 -9.91 -29.03
N THR A 126 -1.39 -9.94 -29.97
CA THR A 126 -1.62 -9.71 -31.40
C THR A 126 -1.94 -10.99 -32.17
N ARG A 127 -2.02 -12.14 -31.49
CA ARG A 127 -2.23 -13.45 -32.13
C ARG A 127 -3.60 -13.50 -32.82
N PRO A 128 -3.68 -13.84 -34.11
CA PRO A 128 -4.95 -14.02 -34.80
C PRO A 128 -5.85 -15.04 -34.08
N GLY A 129 -7.12 -14.70 -33.84
CA GLY A 129 -8.10 -15.59 -33.22
C GLY A 129 -8.24 -15.48 -31.70
N VAL A 130 -7.44 -14.65 -30.99
CA VAL A 130 -7.69 -14.38 -29.57
C VAL A 130 -8.87 -13.41 -29.43
N SER A 131 -10.00 -13.89 -28.89
CA SER A 131 -11.12 -13.02 -28.58
C SER A 131 -10.81 -12.11 -27.36
N ALA A 132 -11.46 -10.94 -27.28
CA ALA A 132 -11.32 -10.04 -26.14
C ALA A 132 -11.67 -10.74 -24.81
N GLY A 133 -12.66 -11.63 -24.81
CA GLY A 133 -13.03 -12.42 -23.63
C GLY A 133 -11.95 -13.43 -23.22
N ALA A 134 -11.31 -14.11 -24.18
CA ALA A 134 -10.19 -15.02 -23.88
C ALA A 134 -8.98 -14.26 -23.32
N PHE A 135 -8.72 -13.05 -23.85
CA PHE A 135 -7.69 -12.17 -23.32
C PHE A 135 -8.02 -11.73 -21.89
N ALA A 136 -9.26 -11.27 -21.62
CA ALA A 136 -9.70 -10.84 -20.29
C ALA A 136 -9.57 -11.97 -19.25
N ASN A 137 -9.98 -13.20 -19.59
CA ASN A 137 -9.82 -14.37 -18.72
C ASN A 137 -8.34 -14.65 -18.40
N SER A 138 -7.47 -14.62 -19.42
CA SER A 138 -6.03 -14.85 -19.24
C SER A 138 -5.40 -13.73 -18.38
N LEU A 139 -5.83 -12.50 -18.59
CA LEU A 139 -5.38 -11.34 -17.83
C LEU A 139 -5.76 -11.47 -16.34
N VAL A 140 -7.03 -11.74 -16.04
CA VAL A 140 -7.52 -11.91 -14.66
C VAL A 140 -6.75 -13.03 -13.94
N THR A 141 -6.58 -14.18 -14.62
CA THR A 141 -5.80 -15.31 -14.07
C THR A 141 -4.35 -14.93 -13.79
N ALA A 142 -3.73 -14.17 -14.69
CA ALA A 142 -2.35 -13.72 -14.51
C ALA A 142 -2.21 -12.70 -13.39
N LEU A 143 -3.13 -11.74 -13.28
CA LEU A 143 -3.17 -10.74 -12.21
C LEU A 143 -3.35 -11.41 -10.84
N GLU A 144 -4.31 -12.34 -10.74
CA GLU A 144 -4.57 -13.07 -9.50
C GLU A 144 -3.35 -13.89 -9.05
N SER A 145 -2.75 -14.65 -9.98
CA SER A 145 -1.55 -15.45 -9.70
C SER A 145 -0.36 -14.56 -9.30
N SER A 146 -0.19 -13.43 -9.99
CA SER A 146 0.85 -12.45 -9.66
C SER A 146 0.61 -11.82 -8.29
N PHE A 147 -0.62 -11.45 -7.94
CA PHE A 147 -0.95 -10.95 -6.62
C PHE A 147 -0.61 -11.96 -5.53
N ARG A 148 -1.03 -13.22 -5.70
CA ARG A 148 -0.74 -14.29 -4.74
C ARG A 148 0.77 -14.50 -4.54
N ALA A 149 1.54 -14.41 -5.62
CA ALA A 149 2.98 -14.61 -5.55
C ALA A 149 3.73 -13.40 -4.95
N LEU A 150 3.39 -12.19 -5.39
CA LEU A 150 4.15 -10.98 -5.11
C LEU A 150 3.71 -10.29 -3.82
N LEU A 151 2.40 -10.26 -3.53
CA LEU A 151 1.81 -9.39 -2.50
C LEU A 151 1.16 -10.14 -1.34
N ALA A 152 0.46 -11.24 -1.59
CA ALA A 152 -0.32 -11.92 -0.55
C ALA A 152 0.50 -12.25 0.72
N PRO A 153 1.76 -12.74 0.62
CA PRO A 153 2.57 -13.03 1.81
C PRO A 153 2.92 -11.79 2.65
N HIS A 154 2.80 -10.60 2.06
CA HIS A 154 3.16 -9.32 2.68
C HIS A 154 1.95 -8.42 2.94
N TRP A 155 0.73 -8.90 2.64
CA TRP A 155 -0.47 -8.06 2.61
C TRP A 155 -0.79 -7.40 3.96
N ALA A 156 -0.57 -8.10 5.06
CA ALA A 156 -0.75 -7.55 6.40
C ALA A 156 0.19 -6.36 6.67
N HIS A 157 1.44 -6.46 6.20
CA HIS A 157 2.42 -5.38 6.31
C HIS A 157 2.02 -4.16 5.46
N LEU A 158 1.52 -4.38 4.24
CA LEU A 158 1.02 -3.31 3.39
C LEU A 158 -0.17 -2.59 4.04
N ARG A 159 -1.12 -3.35 4.59
CA ARG A 159 -2.27 -2.78 5.32
C ARG A 159 -1.85 -1.93 6.50
N SER A 160 -0.87 -2.39 7.28
CA SER A 160 -0.34 -1.60 8.39
C SER A 160 0.32 -0.31 7.93
N ALA A 161 1.17 -0.35 6.89
CA ALA A 161 1.84 0.83 6.37
C ALA A 161 0.84 1.86 5.79
N VAL A 162 -0.16 1.39 5.05
CA VAL A 162 -1.24 2.23 4.52
C VAL A 162 -2.11 2.78 5.66
N GLY A 163 -2.48 1.96 6.64
CA GLY A 163 -3.28 2.39 7.79
C GLY A 163 -2.60 3.49 8.60
N ASN A 164 -1.27 3.41 8.78
CA ASN A 164 -0.50 4.46 9.45
C ASN A 164 -0.51 5.77 8.66
N ASP A 165 -0.38 5.72 7.33
CA ASP A 165 -0.47 6.92 6.48
C ASP A 165 -1.89 7.51 6.50
N VAL A 166 -2.93 6.68 6.39
CA VAL A 166 -4.33 7.11 6.48
C VAL A 166 -4.60 7.82 7.80
N ALA A 167 -4.10 7.29 8.92
CA ALA A 167 -4.25 7.93 10.24
C ALA A 167 -3.59 9.32 10.27
N LEU A 168 -2.38 9.45 9.71
CA LEU A 168 -1.67 10.72 9.60
C LEU A 168 -2.45 11.73 8.74
N ARG A 169 -2.97 11.30 7.58
CA ARG A 169 -3.74 12.15 6.67
C ARG A 169 -5.08 12.57 7.28
N SER A 170 -5.76 11.64 7.96
CA SER A 170 -7.01 11.93 8.67
C SER A 170 -6.82 12.96 9.78
N HIS A 171 -5.71 12.88 10.50
CA HIS A 171 -5.36 13.86 11.52
C HIS A 171 -5.14 15.26 10.89
N ALA A 172 -4.35 15.36 9.82
CA ALA A 172 -4.15 16.61 9.11
C ALA A 172 -5.47 17.20 8.57
N LEU A 173 -6.37 16.35 8.07
CA LEU A 173 -7.70 16.76 7.61
C LEU A 173 -8.56 17.33 8.75
N LEU A 174 -8.54 16.69 9.92
CA LEU A 174 -9.32 17.13 11.09
C LEU A 174 -8.77 18.41 11.70
N GLU A 175 -7.46 18.62 11.71
CA GLU A 175 -6.84 19.82 12.29
C GLU A 175 -6.85 21.04 11.37
N GLY A 176 -6.62 20.85 10.08
CA GLY A 176 -6.43 21.95 9.13
C GLY A 176 -7.23 21.85 7.84
N GLY A 177 -8.21 20.96 7.78
CA GLY A 177 -9.07 20.77 6.62
C GLY A 177 -8.33 20.19 5.40
N THR A 178 -9.01 20.27 4.24
CA THR A 178 -8.49 19.72 2.97
C THR A 178 -7.21 20.38 2.50
N GLY A 179 -6.99 21.65 2.83
CA GLY A 179 -5.74 22.34 2.52
C GLY A 179 -4.53 21.72 3.24
N ALA A 180 -4.66 21.43 4.55
CA ALA A 180 -3.62 20.79 5.34
C ALA A 180 -3.37 19.34 4.89
N LEU A 181 -4.42 18.61 4.53
CA LEU A 181 -4.32 17.29 3.94
C LEU A 181 -3.44 17.30 2.68
N LEU A 182 -3.73 18.23 1.73
CA LEU A 182 -2.99 18.33 0.48
C LEU A 182 -1.55 18.82 0.67
N ASP A 183 -1.34 19.78 1.57
CA ASP A 183 0.03 20.24 1.89
C ASP A 183 0.86 19.15 2.57
N GLY A 184 0.21 18.26 3.31
CA GLY A 184 0.82 17.09 3.91
C GLY A 184 1.35 16.05 2.90
N LEU A 185 1.05 16.16 1.60
CA LEU A 185 1.57 15.26 0.56
C LEU A 185 3.02 15.56 0.16
N ARG A 186 3.68 16.53 0.77
CA ARG A 186 5.13 16.78 0.58
C ARG A 186 5.94 15.53 0.92
N PRO A 187 7.06 15.31 0.21
CA PRO A 187 7.68 16.14 -0.83
C PRO A 187 7.16 15.85 -2.25
N TRP A 188 6.23 14.91 -2.46
CA TRP A 188 5.79 14.45 -3.79
C TRP A 188 4.83 15.39 -4.49
N ALA A 189 4.10 16.20 -3.72
CA ALA A 189 3.19 17.19 -4.23
C ALA A 189 3.27 18.47 -3.39
N ARG A 190 2.92 19.60 -4.01
CA ARG A 190 2.88 20.91 -3.39
C ARG A 190 1.51 21.53 -3.62
N TRP A 191 0.80 21.83 -2.54
CA TRP A 191 -0.45 22.54 -2.63
C TRP A 191 -0.22 24.04 -2.81
N ARG A 192 -0.78 24.62 -3.88
CA ARG A 192 -0.86 26.05 -4.17
C ARG A 192 -2.26 26.35 -4.66
N ALA A 193 -3.16 26.61 -3.72
CA ALA A 193 -4.57 26.79 -4.04
C ALA A 193 -4.80 27.69 -5.27
N PRO A 194 -5.58 27.25 -6.25
CA PRO A 194 -6.40 26.04 -6.29
C PRO A 194 -5.73 24.85 -7.04
N VAL A 195 -4.41 24.79 -7.11
CA VAL A 195 -3.65 23.78 -7.88
C VAL A 195 -2.79 22.91 -6.97
N LEU A 196 -2.86 21.59 -7.15
CA LEU A 196 -1.91 20.63 -6.59
C LEU A 196 -0.86 20.29 -7.65
N GLU A 197 0.37 20.75 -7.43
CA GLU A 197 1.54 20.47 -8.27
C GLU A 197 2.17 19.15 -7.81
N VAL A 198 2.24 18.16 -8.69
CA VAL A 198 2.74 16.81 -8.38
C VAL A 198 3.99 16.52 -9.21
N ASP A 199 5.07 16.02 -8.58
CA ASP A 199 6.25 15.53 -9.31
C ASP A 199 5.86 14.34 -10.21
N TYR A 200 5.86 14.54 -11.53
CA TYR A 200 5.31 13.61 -12.50
C TYR A 200 6.24 13.43 -13.71
N PRO A 201 6.23 12.26 -14.38
CA PRO A 201 7.16 12.00 -15.49
C PRO A 201 6.96 12.84 -16.74
N CYS A 202 5.80 13.45 -16.92
CA CYS A 202 5.47 14.29 -18.07
C CYS A 202 4.65 15.52 -17.64
N GLU A 203 4.68 16.57 -18.46
CA GLU A 203 3.81 17.73 -18.27
C GLU A 203 2.36 17.34 -18.57
N ARG A 204 1.45 17.62 -17.61
CA ARG A 204 0.03 17.32 -17.74
C ARG A 204 -0.80 18.21 -16.85
N ASP A 205 -1.95 18.64 -17.36
CA ASP A 205 -3.00 19.31 -16.59
C ASP A 205 -4.19 18.36 -16.44
N LEU A 206 -4.74 18.26 -15.21
CA LEU A 206 -5.92 17.48 -14.87
C LEU A 206 -6.93 18.41 -14.18
N HIS A 207 -8.01 18.70 -14.86
CA HIS A 207 -9.13 19.47 -14.30
C HIS A 207 -10.14 18.52 -13.66
N LEU A 208 -10.42 18.73 -12.37
CA LEU A 208 -11.33 17.84 -11.62
C LEU A 208 -12.79 18.07 -11.93
N GLU A 209 -13.19 19.32 -12.21
CA GLU A 209 -14.54 19.70 -12.68
C GLU A 209 -15.68 19.22 -11.77
N GLY A 210 -15.47 19.27 -10.45
CA GLY A 210 -16.45 18.83 -9.46
C GLY A 210 -16.47 17.34 -9.17
N ARG A 211 -15.60 16.50 -9.80
CA ARG A 211 -15.51 15.05 -9.58
C ARG A 211 -14.80 14.71 -8.27
N GLY A 212 -14.01 15.66 -7.71
CA GLY A 212 -13.16 15.42 -6.57
C GLY A 212 -11.92 14.62 -6.91
N LEU A 213 -11.15 14.20 -5.89
CA LEU A 213 -9.91 13.45 -6.05
C LEU A 213 -9.87 12.28 -5.07
N LEU A 214 -9.60 11.07 -5.58
CA LEU A 214 -9.31 9.92 -4.75
C LEU A 214 -7.80 9.82 -4.51
N LEU A 215 -7.37 9.96 -3.27
CA LEU A 215 -6.00 9.73 -2.82
C LEU A 215 -5.83 8.25 -2.47
N VAL A 216 -4.90 7.58 -3.12
CA VAL A 216 -4.62 6.14 -2.90
C VAL A 216 -3.21 6.00 -2.34
N PRO A 217 -3.06 5.77 -1.02
CA PRO A 217 -1.77 5.47 -0.43
C PRO A 217 -1.28 4.11 -0.90
N SER A 218 -0.03 4.03 -1.37
CA SER A 218 0.56 2.78 -1.86
C SER A 218 1.96 2.53 -1.32
N TYR A 219 2.18 1.30 -0.86
CA TYR A 219 3.47 0.85 -0.37
C TYR A 219 4.47 0.66 -1.51
N PHE A 220 4.05 0.11 -2.65
CA PHE A 220 4.93 -0.13 -3.79
C PHE A 220 5.08 1.07 -4.74
N CYS A 221 4.23 2.09 -4.64
CA CYS A 221 4.48 3.37 -5.30
C CYS A 221 5.80 3.97 -4.81
N TRP A 222 6.69 4.41 -5.71
CA TRP A 222 8.06 4.79 -5.35
C TRP A 222 8.46 6.15 -5.91
N ARG A 223 8.87 7.05 -5.03
CA ARG A 223 9.34 8.41 -5.29
C ARG A 223 8.30 9.34 -5.93
N ARG A 224 7.71 8.97 -7.06
CA ARG A 224 6.75 9.78 -7.80
C ARG A 224 5.36 9.19 -7.70
N PRO A 225 4.35 10.00 -7.45
CA PRO A 225 2.96 9.60 -7.60
C PRO A 225 2.63 9.14 -9.02
N THR A 226 1.53 8.44 -9.18
CA THR A 226 0.95 8.06 -10.47
C THR A 226 -0.55 8.30 -10.49
N SER A 227 -1.13 8.41 -11.67
CA SER A 227 -2.54 8.69 -11.89
C SER A 227 -3.01 7.97 -13.14
N LEU A 228 -4.32 7.82 -13.31
CA LEU A 228 -4.92 7.33 -14.55
C LEU A 228 -4.60 8.26 -15.71
N ALA A 229 -4.41 7.72 -16.90
CA ALA A 229 -4.12 8.51 -18.10
C ALA A 229 -5.40 9.07 -18.74
N ASP A 230 -6.50 8.33 -18.70
CA ASP A 230 -7.79 8.75 -19.22
C ASP A 230 -8.44 9.77 -18.27
N SER A 231 -8.52 11.03 -18.69
CA SER A 231 -9.12 12.12 -17.93
C SER A 231 -10.64 12.02 -17.79
N SER A 232 -11.31 11.15 -18.54
CA SER A 232 -12.75 10.90 -18.42
C SER A 232 -13.10 10.05 -17.21
N LEU A 233 -12.14 9.32 -16.65
CA LEU A 233 -12.31 8.50 -15.46
C LEU A 233 -12.32 9.34 -14.18
N ASP A 234 -12.84 8.75 -13.11
CA ASP A 234 -12.76 9.34 -11.77
C ASP A 234 -11.30 9.65 -11.42
N PRO A 235 -10.99 10.89 -11.05
CA PRO A 235 -9.61 11.30 -10.77
C PRO A 235 -9.01 10.55 -9.57
N VAL A 236 -7.85 9.93 -9.80
CA VAL A 236 -7.10 9.16 -8.79
C VAL A 236 -5.67 9.68 -8.72
N LEU A 237 -5.13 9.83 -7.53
CA LEU A 237 -3.71 10.06 -7.30
C LEU A 237 -3.16 8.99 -6.36
N VAL A 238 -2.34 8.10 -6.90
CA VAL A 238 -1.63 7.07 -6.14
C VAL A 238 -0.30 7.66 -5.67
N TYR A 239 -0.07 7.66 -4.38
CA TYR A 239 1.13 8.29 -3.80
C TYR A 239 1.89 7.34 -2.86
N PRO A 240 3.22 7.54 -2.72
CA PRO A 240 4.03 6.68 -1.88
C PRO A 240 3.81 6.95 -0.38
N VAL A 241 3.58 5.88 0.39
CA VAL A 241 3.58 5.95 1.87
C VAL A 241 4.98 5.75 2.46
N ALA A 242 5.16 6.04 3.74
CA ALA A 242 6.37 5.68 4.47
C ALA A 242 6.58 4.15 4.46
N LYS A 243 7.83 3.72 4.23
CA LYS A 243 8.14 2.31 3.93
C LYS A 243 9.17 1.74 4.88
N PRO A 244 8.76 1.00 5.91
CA PRO A 244 9.69 0.08 6.56
C PRO A 244 10.09 -1.03 5.56
N PRO A 245 11.35 -1.53 5.59
CA PRO A 245 11.84 -2.51 4.63
C PRO A 245 11.04 -3.81 4.67
N LEU A 246 10.59 -4.30 3.51
CA LEU A 246 9.97 -5.61 3.35
C LEU A 246 10.97 -6.75 3.61
N GLY A 247 10.54 -7.79 4.29
CA GLY A 247 11.36 -8.96 4.59
C GLY A 247 12.22 -8.82 5.85
N LEU A 248 12.04 -7.75 6.63
CA LEU A 248 12.57 -7.67 8.00
C LEU A 248 11.70 -8.40 9.02
N VAL A 249 10.57 -8.96 8.58
CA VAL A 249 9.50 -9.55 9.39
C VAL A 249 9.90 -10.82 10.16
N ARG A 250 11.05 -11.44 9.88
CA ARG A 250 11.55 -12.59 10.66
C ARG A 250 12.66 -12.26 11.67
N ALA A 251 13.06 -10.99 11.77
CA ALA A 251 14.03 -10.54 12.76
C ALA A 251 13.39 -9.67 13.86
N SER A 252 12.08 -9.78 14.03
CA SER A 252 11.29 -8.88 14.88
C SER A 252 11.52 -9.10 16.36
N ASP A 253 11.48 -10.34 16.80
CA ASP A 253 11.66 -10.67 18.21
C ASP A 253 13.05 -10.28 18.69
N GLU A 254 14.10 -10.60 17.92
CA GLU A 254 15.47 -10.23 18.25
C GLU A 254 15.75 -8.73 18.26
N ARG A 255 15.11 -7.94 17.40
CA ARG A 255 15.28 -6.48 17.37
C ARG A 255 14.60 -5.81 18.54
N LEU A 256 13.37 -6.21 18.80
CA LEU A 256 12.62 -5.76 19.94
C LEU A 256 13.32 -6.18 21.25
N GLU A 257 13.85 -7.40 21.29
CA GLU A 257 14.67 -7.89 22.40
C GLU A 257 15.96 -7.08 22.59
N ARG A 258 16.64 -6.71 21.51
CA ARG A 258 17.84 -5.84 21.57
C ARG A 258 17.52 -4.44 22.05
N LEU A 259 16.36 -3.90 21.68
CA LEU A 259 15.93 -2.56 22.05
C LEU A 259 15.40 -2.50 23.49
N LEU A 260 14.51 -3.40 23.85
CA LEU A 260 13.77 -3.37 25.11
C LEU A 260 14.31 -4.36 26.16
N GLY A 261 15.08 -5.33 25.72
CA GLY A 261 15.44 -6.50 26.51
C GLY A 261 14.36 -7.59 26.42
N ARG A 262 14.78 -8.84 26.64
CA ARG A 262 13.97 -10.06 26.42
C ARG A 262 12.62 -10.05 27.16
N THR A 263 12.64 -9.71 28.45
CA THR A 263 11.44 -9.76 29.28
C THR A 263 10.43 -8.67 28.91
N ARG A 264 10.91 -7.43 28.62
CA ARG A 264 10.03 -6.31 28.24
C ARG A 264 9.41 -6.52 26.86
N SER A 265 10.17 -7.02 25.91
CA SER A 265 9.64 -7.34 24.58
C SER A 265 8.56 -8.41 24.67
N ALA A 266 8.77 -9.47 25.46
CA ALA A 266 7.77 -10.51 25.69
C ALA A 266 6.49 -9.96 26.34
N VAL A 267 6.63 -9.11 27.36
CA VAL A 267 5.47 -8.45 28.03
C VAL A 267 4.71 -7.56 27.04
N LEU A 268 5.40 -6.75 26.23
CA LEU A 268 4.77 -5.89 25.26
C LEU A 268 4.01 -6.67 24.18
N MET A 269 4.59 -7.76 23.69
CA MET A 269 3.97 -8.64 22.72
C MET A 269 2.74 -9.36 23.29
N ASP A 270 2.81 -9.83 24.53
CA ASP A 270 1.67 -10.51 25.18
C ASP A 270 0.48 -9.55 25.36
N VAL A 271 0.71 -8.33 25.84
CA VAL A 271 -0.31 -7.29 25.99
C VAL A 271 -0.88 -6.84 24.65
N ALA A 272 -0.07 -6.80 23.60
CA ALA A 272 -0.52 -6.38 22.26
C ALA A 272 -1.39 -7.45 21.56
N ARG A 273 -1.07 -8.73 21.76
CA ARG A 273 -1.82 -9.85 21.20
C ARG A 273 -3.17 -10.08 21.90
N HIS A 274 -3.28 -9.69 23.14
CA HIS A 274 -4.45 -9.93 23.97
C HIS A 274 -4.96 -8.61 24.57
N SER A 275 -5.99 -8.05 23.98
CA SER A 275 -6.56 -6.79 24.47
C SER A 275 -7.11 -6.91 25.90
N GLY A 276 -6.58 -6.10 26.83
CA GLY A 276 -7.12 -5.98 28.17
C GLY A 276 -6.66 -7.06 29.16
N ARG A 277 -5.37 -7.39 29.22
CA ARG A 277 -4.80 -8.31 30.21
C ARG A 277 -4.46 -7.64 31.53
N THR A 278 -4.66 -8.37 32.62
CA THR A 278 -4.21 -8.02 33.98
C THR A 278 -2.74 -8.40 34.16
N THR A 279 -2.07 -7.80 35.17
CA THR A 279 -0.68 -8.14 35.52
C THR A 279 -0.52 -9.64 35.82
N THR A 280 -1.50 -10.24 36.50
CA THR A 280 -1.46 -11.67 36.86
C THR A 280 -1.54 -12.56 35.63
N GLU A 281 -2.39 -12.24 34.66
CA GLU A 281 -2.52 -13.00 33.41
C GLU A 281 -1.26 -12.89 32.55
N VAL A 282 -0.65 -11.71 32.48
CA VAL A 282 0.65 -11.51 31.82
C VAL A 282 1.74 -12.35 32.50
N ALA A 283 1.80 -12.32 33.83
CA ALA A 283 2.79 -13.10 34.59
C ALA A 283 2.64 -14.61 34.34
N GLN A 284 1.40 -15.12 34.37
CA GLN A 284 1.10 -16.52 34.09
C GLN A 284 1.43 -16.92 32.66
N SER A 285 1.02 -16.10 31.68
CA SER A 285 1.27 -16.36 30.26
C SER A 285 2.77 -16.48 29.93
N LEU A 286 3.59 -15.67 30.57
CA LEU A 286 5.03 -15.60 30.31
C LEU A 286 5.89 -16.43 31.28
N GLY A 287 5.28 -17.08 32.27
CA GLY A 287 6.00 -17.86 33.29
C GLY A 287 6.95 -17.01 34.14
N ILE A 288 6.62 -15.74 34.42
CA ILE A 288 7.41 -14.82 35.25
C ILE A 288 6.69 -14.50 36.54
N ALA A 289 7.45 -14.08 37.56
CA ALA A 289 6.87 -13.67 38.84
C ALA A 289 5.98 -12.40 38.69
N PRO A 290 4.82 -12.31 39.37
CA PRO A 290 3.94 -11.14 39.28
C PRO A 290 4.61 -9.79 39.57
N PRO A 291 5.54 -9.67 40.56
CA PRO A 291 6.29 -8.43 40.75
C PRO A 291 7.15 -8.04 39.54
N SER A 292 7.76 -9.03 38.86
CA SER A 292 8.53 -8.80 37.65
C SER A 292 7.63 -8.31 36.51
N ALA A 293 6.47 -8.93 36.27
CA ALA A 293 5.49 -8.48 35.31
C ALA A 293 5.04 -7.03 35.60
N SER A 294 4.71 -6.74 36.85
CA SER A 294 4.31 -5.39 37.29
C SER A 294 5.40 -4.35 37.02
N TYR A 295 6.64 -4.66 37.32
CA TYR A 295 7.77 -3.78 37.05
C TYR A 295 7.94 -3.51 35.55
N GLN A 296 7.93 -4.54 34.71
CA GLN A 296 8.08 -4.39 33.27
C GLN A 296 6.91 -3.62 32.64
N ILE A 297 5.69 -3.87 33.08
CA ILE A 297 4.50 -3.12 32.66
C ILE A 297 4.64 -1.64 33.07
N GLY A 298 5.15 -1.37 34.27
CA GLY A 298 5.43 -0.01 34.73
C GLY A 298 6.39 0.74 33.79
N VAL A 299 7.54 0.14 33.48
CA VAL A 299 8.53 0.72 32.55
C VAL A 299 7.95 0.96 31.15
N LEU A 300 7.17 0.01 30.63
CA LEU A 300 6.53 0.14 29.31
C LEU A 300 5.43 1.22 29.32
N ARG A 301 4.70 1.37 30.42
CA ARG A 301 3.72 2.43 30.61
C ARG A 301 4.38 3.80 30.67
N ASP A 302 5.44 3.94 31.45
CA ASP A 302 6.19 5.19 31.59
C ASP A 302 6.86 5.59 30.26
N GLY A 303 7.20 4.60 29.42
CA GLY A 303 7.65 4.79 28.03
C GLY A 303 6.51 5.02 27.02
N GLY A 304 5.26 5.11 27.44
CA GLY A 304 4.11 5.36 26.56
C GLY A 304 3.72 4.18 25.65
N LEU A 305 4.26 2.99 25.89
CA LEU A 305 3.97 1.80 25.09
C LEU A 305 2.75 1.01 25.59
N ILE A 306 2.42 1.13 26.88
CA ILE A 306 1.25 0.52 27.52
C ILE A 306 0.44 1.59 28.23
N ILE A 307 -0.88 1.47 28.17
CA ILE A 307 -1.81 2.19 29.04
C ILE A 307 -2.49 1.21 29.98
N SER A 308 -2.79 1.68 31.19
CA SER A 308 -3.50 0.88 32.20
C SER A 308 -4.85 1.51 32.50
N ARG A 309 -5.92 0.75 32.34
CA ARG A 309 -7.29 1.20 32.59
C ARG A 309 -7.89 0.36 33.72
N ARG A 310 -8.51 1.04 34.69
CA ARG A 310 -9.25 0.35 35.76
C ARG A 310 -10.63 -0.07 35.24
N ASP A 311 -10.93 -1.35 35.43
CA ASP A 311 -12.23 -1.93 35.10
C ASP A 311 -12.71 -2.72 36.32
N GLY A 312 -13.61 -2.11 37.12
CA GLY A 312 -14.05 -2.62 38.41
C GLY A 312 -12.89 -2.84 39.38
N LYS A 313 -12.68 -4.08 39.80
CA LYS A 313 -11.58 -4.50 40.69
C LYS A 313 -10.27 -4.82 39.95
N TYR A 314 -10.30 -4.85 38.62
CA TYR A 314 -9.15 -5.21 37.81
C TYR A 314 -8.49 -3.98 37.21
N VAL A 315 -7.18 -4.10 36.95
CA VAL A 315 -6.42 -3.15 36.13
C VAL A 315 -6.03 -3.87 34.85
N LEU A 316 -6.56 -3.40 33.73
CA LEU A 316 -6.31 -3.94 32.41
C LEU A 316 -5.23 -3.15 31.71
N HIS A 317 -4.30 -3.84 31.09
CA HIS A 317 -3.19 -3.26 30.33
C HIS A 317 -3.46 -3.41 28.83
N LEU A 318 -3.23 -2.32 28.08
CA LEU A 318 -3.50 -2.21 26.65
C LEU A 318 -2.29 -1.63 25.94
N ALA A 319 -1.93 -2.17 24.78
CA ALA A 319 -0.90 -1.59 23.94
C ALA A 319 -1.40 -0.30 23.28
N THR A 320 -0.58 0.74 23.32
CA THR A 320 -0.85 2.03 22.66
C THR A 320 -0.68 1.94 21.14
N ALA A 321 -1.12 2.97 20.41
CA ALA A 321 -0.85 3.09 18.98
C ALA A 321 0.67 3.11 18.68
N LEU A 322 1.47 3.76 19.56
CA LEU A 322 2.92 3.78 19.47
C LEU A 322 3.50 2.36 19.60
N ALA A 323 3.02 1.58 20.57
CA ALA A 323 3.44 0.19 20.75
C ALA A 323 3.07 -0.68 19.55
N ARG A 324 1.87 -0.53 19.03
CA ARG A 324 1.42 -1.26 17.83
C ARG A 324 2.28 -0.90 16.62
N GLY A 325 2.54 0.39 16.39
CA GLY A 325 3.45 0.83 15.32
C GLY A 325 4.87 0.26 15.50
N LEU A 326 5.38 0.16 16.72
CA LEU A 326 6.69 -0.47 17.02
C LEU A 326 6.65 -1.98 16.74
N LEU A 327 5.58 -2.67 17.13
CA LEU A 327 5.39 -4.11 16.88
C LEU A 327 5.14 -4.41 15.42
N ASP A 328 4.34 -3.61 14.71
CA ASP A 328 4.07 -3.73 13.29
C ASP A 328 5.35 -3.48 12.46
N SER A 329 6.16 -2.51 12.88
CA SER A 329 7.51 -2.30 12.31
C SER A 329 8.45 -3.45 12.64
N SER A 330 8.13 -4.23 13.68
CA SER A 330 8.85 -5.42 14.12
C SER A 330 8.23 -6.74 13.62
N GLY A 331 7.06 -6.73 12.97
CA GLY A 331 6.45 -7.87 12.29
C GLY A 331 5.70 -8.86 13.20
N VAL A 332 5.12 -8.41 14.30
CA VAL A 332 4.22 -9.18 15.16
C VAL A 332 2.75 -8.93 14.80
#